data_09fb5c88c189ddb0c48d8e77ef9b509a
#
_entry.id   09fb5c88c189ddb0c48d8e77ef9b509a
#
_cell.length_a   1.000
_cell.length_b   1.000
_cell.length_c   1.000
_cell.angle_alpha   90.00
_cell.angle_beta   90.00
_cell.angle_gamma   90.00
#
_symmetry.space_group_name_H-M   'P 1'
#
loop_
_entity.id
_entity.type
_entity.pdbx_description
1 polymer ?
#
loop_
_entity_poly.entity_id
_entity_poly.type
_entity_poly.pdbx_seq_one_letter_code
_entity_poly.pdbx_strand_id
1 'polypeptide(L)'
;GRGGGGPPPPPSQAPPRPRPPPPAPARHAGGGASPVAGRGREAAPPEGRPIPGLYHHPVPEPDPVRVAEVSRRIKRWAVDEVEAYPPEWEDQFDGFSVGRYMVACHPDAPTVDHLMIATRLMVAENVVDDVYCEDHGGSPVGLGGRLLLAHTALDPLHTTAEYQPPWAESLLSDAARRSYRSAMAYFSEAATPSQADRFRHDMARLHMGYLAEAAWAQTDYTPEVWEYLSMRQFNNFRPCPTITDTVGGYELPPDLHALPALQRVIALAGNATTISNDLYSYTKELKSPGKHLNLPVVIAEQEGLSDKEGYLKAVEVHNELMHAFEAEAAALAASWPDPRLLRFLRGVAVWVDGNHYWHMTNTYRYSLPDFW
;
A
#
# COMPACT_ATOMS: atom_id res chain seq x y z
N GLY A 1 -52.79 12.06 29.89
CA GLY A 1 -51.87 11.93 28.80
C GLY A 1 -51.56 10.47 28.59
N ARG A 2 -51.69 9.93 27.40
CA ARG A 2 -51.40 8.52 27.09
C ARG A 2 -49.96 8.46 26.55
N GLY A 3 -49.12 7.66 27.22
CA GLY A 3 -47.79 7.32 26.74
C GLY A 3 -47.84 6.35 25.58
N GLY A 4 -47.27 6.74 24.44
CA GLY A 4 -47.03 5.87 23.30
C GLY A 4 -45.61 5.36 23.35
N GLY A 5 -45.39 4.14 23.82
CA GLY A 5 -44.10 3.45 23.68
C GLY A 5 -44.01 2.95 22.24
N GLY A 6 -42.99 3.46 21.51
CA GLY A 6 -42.62 2.90 20.22
C GLY A 6 -42.02 1.48 20.37
N PRO A 7 -42.06 0.66 19.32
CA PRO A 7 -41.53 -0.69 19.37
C PRO A 7 -40.03 -0.67 19.66
N PRO A 8 -39.49 -1.69 20.37
CA PRO A 8 -38.06 -1.78 20.63
C PRO A 8 -37.29 -1.93 19.33
N PRO A 9 -36.05 -1.41 19.28
CA PRO A 9 -35.18 -1.58 18.11
C PRO A 9 -34.91 -3.07 17.85
N PRO A 10 -34.78 -3.49 16.60
CA PRO A 10 -34.43 -4.87 16.28
C PRO A 10 -33.09 -5.25 16.92
N PRO A 11 -32.91 -6.53 17.29
CA PRO A 11 -31.66 -6.98 17.88
C PRO A 11 -30.49 -6.71 16.93
N SER A 12 -29.42 -6.17 17.49
CA SER A 12 -28.16 -5.98 16.78
C SER A 12 -27.74 -7.29 16.13
N GLN A 13 -27.74 -7.33 14.81
CA GLN A 13 -27.19 -8.48 14.10
C GLN A 13 -25.69 -8.52 14.36
N ALA A 14 -25.21 -9.68 14.83
CA ALA A 14 -23.79 -9.93 14.96
C ALA A 14 -23.12 -9.69 13.59
N PRO A 15 -21.88 -9.12 13.57
CA PRO A 15 -21.19 -8.90 12.33
C PRO A 15 -21.06 -10.21 11.55
N PRO A 16 -21.25 -10.21 10.23
CA PRO A 16 -21.08 -11.40 9.42
C PRO A 16 -19.66 -11.96 9.61
N ARG A 17 -19.56 -13.27 9.72
CA ARG A 17 -18.25 -13.94 9.77
C ARG A 17 -17.47 -13.61 8.50
N PRO A 18 -16.16 -13.36 8.59
CA PRO A 18 -15.33 -13.13 7.42
C PRO A 18 -15.48 -14.29 6.45
N ARG A 19 -15.65 -13.97 5.17
CA ARG A 19 -15.68 -15.00 4.12
C ARG A 19 -14.30 -15.65 4.06
N PRO A 20 -14.26 -16.98 3.83
CA PRO A 20 -12.99 -17.62 3.58
C PRO A 20 -12.34 -17.00 2.34
N PRO A 21 -11.01 -16.88 2.31
CA PRO A 21 -10.29 -16.38 1.15
C PRO A 21 -10.64 -17.23 -0.08
N PRO A 22 -10.58 -16.66 -1.30
CA PRO A 22 -10.76 -17.43 -2.51
C PRO A 22 -9.79 -18.61 -2.51
N PRO A 23 -10.19 -19.78 -3.00
CA PRO A 23 -9.32 -20.95 -3.03
C PRO A 23 -8.05 -20.62 -3.80
N ALA A 24 -6.90 -21.02 -3.24
CA ALA A 24 -5.64 -20.93 -3.94
C ALA A 24 -5.78 -21.60 -5.31
N PRO A 25 -5.16 -21.05 -6.38
CA PRO A 25 -5.22 -21.69 -7.68
C PRO A 25 -4.75 -23.15 -7.56
N ALA A 26 -5.53 -24.06 -8.14
CA ALA A 26 -5.27 -25.49 -8.08
C ALA A 26 -3.83 -25.77 -8.54
N ARG A 27 -3.02 -26.36 -7.67
CA ARG A 27 -1.73 -26.92 -8.07
C ARG A 27 -2.02 -28.05 -9.04
N HIS A 28 -1.60 -27.93 -10.28
CA HIS A 28 -1.55 -29.07 -11.17
C HIS A 28 -0.57 -30.08 -10.58
N ALA A 29 -1.11 -31.22 -10.19
CA ALA A 29 -0.34 -32.39 -9.79
C ALA A 29 0.40 -32.93 -11.02
N GLY A 30 1.67 -32.62 -11.12
CA GLY A 30 2.61 -33.25 -12.06
C GLY A 30 3.65 -34.03 -11.27
N GLY A 31 3.61 -35.30 -11.45
CA GLY A 31 4.46 -36.41 -11.12
C GLY A 31 5.69 -36.24 -10.21
N GLY A 32 5.77 -37.19 -9.30
CA GLY A 32 6.69 -37.36 -8.22
C GLY A 32 8.19 -37.22 -8.49
N ALA A 33 8.86 -36.61 -7.49
CA ALA A 33 10.20 -36.96 -7.09
C ALA A 33 10.33 -36.73 -5.59
N SER A 34 10.82 -37.73 -4.87
CA SER A 34 11.06 -37.66 -3.43
C SER A 34 12.09 -36.58 -3.08
N PRO A 35 11.91 -35.83 -2.00
CA PRO A 35 12.91 -34.85 -1.60
C PRO A 35 14.08 -35.55 -0.90
N VAL A 36 15.25 -35.43 -1.48
CA VAL A 36 16.52 -35.64 -0.77
C VAL A 36 16.70 -34.42 0.12
N ALA A 37 16.87 -34.64 1.42
CA ALA A 37 17.16 -33.61 2.40
C ALA A 37 18.50 -32.92 2.07
N GLY A 38 18.45 -31.81 1.36
CA GLY A 38 19.56 -30.92 1.10
C GLY A 38 19.42 -29.67 1.97
N ARG A 39 20.46 -29.37 2.74
CA ARG A 39 20.61 -28.18 3.55
C ARG A 39 20.22 -26.93 2.76
N GLY A 40 19.45 -26.03 3.39
CA GLY A 40 18.82 -24.85 2.86
C GLY A 40 19.59 -24.10 1.77
N ARG A 41 19.20 -24.31 0.54
CA ARG A 41 19.37 -23.30 -0.52
C ARG A 41 18.21 -22.35 -0.38
N GLU A 42 18.52 -21.08 -0.11
CA GLU A 42 17.53 -20.02 -0.33
C GLU A 42 16.89 -20.23 -1.70
N ALA A 43 15.56 -20.20 -1.73
CA ALA A 43 14.84 -20.30 -2.98
C ALA A 43 15.37 -19.23 -3.94
N ALA A 44 15.68 -19.61 -5.18
CA ALA A 44 16.04 -18.66 -6.21
C ALA A 44 14.98 -17.54 -6.27
N PRO A 45 15.37 -16.26 -6.51
CA PRO A 45 14.41 -15.18 -6.65
C PRO A 45 13.38 -15.56 -7.72
N PRO A 46 12.07 -15.27 -7.49
CA PRO A 46 11.04 -15.60 -8.46
C PRO A 46 11.35 -14.95 -9.81
N GLU A 47 11.28 -15.74 -10.89
CA GLU A 47 11.41 -15.24 -12.25
C GLU A 47 10.14 -14.48 -12.62
N GLY A 48 10.24 -13.14 -12.64
CA GLY A 48 9.21 -12.26 -13.13
C GLY A 48 9.66 -11.55 -14.40
N ARG A 49 8.70 -11.17 -15.23
CA ARG A 49 8.97 -10.38 -16.44
C ARG A 49 8.43 -8.97 -16.28
N PRO A 50 9.17 -7.94 -16.74
CA PRO A 50 8.63 -6.60 -16.80
C PRO A 50 7.51 -6.53 -17.85
N ILE A 51 6.58 -5.62 -17.62
CA ILE A 51 5.56 -5.29 -18.62
C ILE A 51 6.26 -4.72 -19.85
N PRO A 52 6.03 -5.29 -21.07
CA PRO A 52 6.64 -4.77 -22.28
C PRO A 52 6.33 -3.28 -22.50
N GLY A 53 7.37 -2.48 -22.74
CA GLY A 53 7.26 -1.05 -22.99
C GLY A 53 7.14 -0.18 -21.73
N LEU A 54 7.05 -0.77 -20.54
CA LEU A 54 7.02 -0.02 -19.28
C LEU A 54 8.42 0.52 -18.94
N TYR A 55 8.51 1.84 -18.80
CA TYR A 55 9.75 2.49 -18.41
C TYR A 55 10.08 2.20 -16.93
N HIS A 56 11.26 1.66 -16.68
CA HIS A 56 11.72 1.35 -15.34
C HIS A 56 13.24 1.27 -15.29
N HIS A 57 13.79 1.33 -14.09
CA HIS A 57 15.21 1.12 -13.85
C HIS A 57 15.44 -0.23 -13.17
N PRO A 58 16.51 -0.95 -13.52
CA PRO A 58 16.88 -2.18 -12.85
C PRO A 58 17.29 -1.92 -11.39
N VAL A 59 16.99 -2.87 -10.53
CA VAL A 59 17.35 -2.84 -9.11
C VAL A 59 18.34 -3.97 -8.85
N PRO A 60 19.46 -3.70 -8.15
CA PRO A 60 20.33 -4.76 -7.67
C PRO A 60 19.56 -5.74 -6.79
N GLU A 61 19.93 -7.02 -6.81
CA GLU A 61 19.32 -8.00 -5.91
C GLU A 61 19.42 -7.51 -4.46
N PRO A 62 18.30 -7.43 -3.73
CA PRO A 62 18.32 -7.01 -2.33
C PRO A 62 19.20 -7.92 -1.48
N ASP A 63 19.89 -7.34 -0.48
CA ASP A 63 20.76 -8.08 0.43
C ASP A 63 19.97 -9.24 1.09
N PRO A 64 20.32 -10.50 0.80
CA PRO A 64 19.54 -11.65 1.29
C PRO A 64 19.58 -11.77 2.81
N VAL A 65 20.62 -11.30 3.46
CA VAL A 65 20.73 -11.32 4.94
C VAL A 65 19.71 -10.35 5.54
N ARG A 66 19.63 -9.14 5.00
CA ARG A 66 18.61 -8.17 5.43
C ARG A 66 17.20 -8.63 5.13
N VAL A 67 16.97 -9.19 3.95
CA VAL A 67 15.64 -9.74 3.57
C VAL A 67 15.20 -10.81 4.56
N ALA A 68 16.08 -11.76 4.90
CA ALA A 68 15.78 -12.83 5.85
C ALA A 68 15.47 -12.27 7.25
N GLU A 69 16.25 -11.32 7.73
CA GLU A 69 16.06 -10.74 9.06
C GLU A 69 14.76 -9.90 9.15
N VAL A 70 14.51 -9.06 8.15
CA VAL A 70 13.27 -8.27 8.08
C VAL A 70 12.06 -9.19 8.00
N SER A 71 12.11 -10.22 7.15
CA SER A 71 11.01 -11.19 6.99
C SER A 71 10.70 -11.92 8.30
N ARG A 72 11.72 -12.33 9.03
CA ARG A 72 11.57 -13.00 10.33
C ARG A 72 10.94 -12.05 11.36
N ARG A 73 11.43 -10.82 11.44
CA ARG A 73 10.99 -9.84 12.45
C ARG A 73 9.57 -9.33 12.16
N ILE A 74 9.23 -9.11 10.89
CA ILE A 74 7.87 -8.65 10.53
C ILE A 74 6.84 -9.73 10.79
N LYS A 75 7.16 -10.99 10.53
CA LYS A 75 6.24 -12.10 10.82
C LYS A 75 5.96 -12.20 12.31
N ARG A 76 6.98 -12.08 13.15
CA ARG A 76 6.81 -12.06 14.61
C ARG A 76 5.94 -10.90 15.07
N TRP A 77 6.16 -9.69 14.54
CA TRP A 77 5.31 -8.55 14.86
C TRP A 77 3.87 -8.77 14.43
N ALA A 78 3.64 -9.22 13.20
CA ALA A 78 2.31 -9.42 12.65
C ALA A 78 1.53 -10.54 13.34
N VAL A 79 2.17 -11.64 13.71
CA VAL A 79 1.53 -12.80 14.31
C VAL A 79 1.43 -12.66 15.83
N ASP A 80 2.55 -12.35 16.50
CA ASP A 80 2.64 -12.43 17.97
C ASP A 80 2.31 -11.10 18.66
N GLU A 81 2.67 -9.97 18.06
CA GLU A 81 2.50 -8.66 18.71
C GLU A 81 1.13 -8.03 18.41
N VAL A 82 0.71 -8.00 17.15
CA VAL A 82 -0.52 -7.32 16.77
C VAL A 82 -1.65 -8.24 16.29
N GLU A 83 -1.37 -9.50 16.09
CA GLU A 83 -2.36 -10.48 15.59
C GLU A 83 -3.09 -9.93 14.35
N ALA A 84 -2.30 -9.54 13.33
CA ALA A 84 -2.76 -8.81 12.16
C ALA A 84 -3.71 -9.63 11.30
N TYR A 85 -3.43 -10.92 11.16
CA TYR A 85 -4.17 -11.84 10.28
C TYR A 85 -4.57 -13.11 11.02
N PRO A 86 -5.69 -13.75 10.61
CA PRO A 86 -6.03 -15.09 11.08
C PRO A 86 -4.91 -16.08 10.74
N PRO A 87 -4.69 -17.14 11.57
CA PRO A 87 -3.65 -18.15 11.30
C PRO A 87 -3.75 -18.80 9.92
N GLU A 88 -4.94 -18.96 9.39
CA GLU A 88 -5.19 -19.52 8.05
C GLU A 88 -4.68 -18.65 6.89
N TRP A 89 -4.32 -17.39 7.15
CA TRP A 89 -3.79 -16.47 6.13
C TRP A 89 -2.26 -16.39 6.11
N GLU A 90 -1.58 -17.26 6.85
CA GLU A 90 -0.12 -17.26 6.98
C GLU A 90 0.60 -17.40 5.63
N ASP A 91 0.14 -18.30 4.77
CA ASP A 91 0.72 -18.49 3.43
C ASP A 91 0.58 -17.24 2.55
N GLN A 92 -0.54 -16.55 2.65
CA GLN A 92 -0.77 -15.30 1.91
C GLN A 92 0.14 -14.19 2.43
N PHE A 93 0.34 -14.12 3.73
CA PHE A 93 1.27 -13.19 4.34
C PHE A 93 2.70 -13.45 3.89
N ASP A 94 3.15 -14.69 3.91
CA ASP A 94 4.48 -15.07 3.44
C ASP A 94 4.64 -14.77 1.93
N GLY A 95 3.60 -15.04 1.13
CA GLY A 95 3.58 -14.77 -0.32
C GLY A 95 3.61 -13.29 -0.68
N PHE A 96 3.26 -12.40 0.22
CA PHE A 96 3.39 -10.95 0.03
C PHE A 96 4.86 -10.51 -0.07
N SER A 97 5.78 -11.21 0.57
CA SER A 97 7.24 -10.96 0.51
C SER A 97 7.60 -9.52 0.90
N VAL A 98 7.01 -9.02 1.98
CA VAL A 98 7.18 -7.64 2.42
C VAL A 98 8.63 -7.31 2.81
N GLY A 99 9.38 -8.28 3.32
CA GLY A 99 10.81 -8.10 3.64
C GLY A 99 11.63 -7.76 2.41
N ARG A 100 11.48 -8.53 1.34
CA ARG A 100 12.11 -8.25 0.05
C ARG A 100 11.69 -6.88 -0.49
N TYR A 101 10.40 -6.58 -0.40
CA TYR A 101 9.84 -5.29 -0.83
C TYR A 101 10.54 -4.12 -0.15
N MET A 102 10.60 -4.12 1.16
CA MET A 102 11.13 -2.98 1.91
C MET A 102 12.66 -2.86 1.81
N VAL A 103 13.39 -3.97 1.73
CA VAL A 103 14.84 -3.91 1.48
C VAL A 103 15.14 -3.36 0.08
N ALA A 104 14.35 -3.73 -0.93
CA ALA A 104 14.47 -3.17 -2.27
C ALA A 104 14.16 -1.66 -2.32
N CYS A 105 13.16 -1.20 -1.56
CA CYS A 105 12.76 0.21 -1.53
C CYS A 105 13.66 1.09 -0.67
N HIS A 106 14.34 0.54 0.33
CA HIS A 106 15.19 1.26 1.27
C HIS A 106 16.59 0.61 1.41
N PRO A 107 17.35 0.48 0.31
CA PRO A 107 18.65 -0.21 0.35
C PRO A 107 19.68 0.53 1.22
N ASP A 108 19.52 1.83 1.38
CA ASP A 108 20.45 2.68 2.14
C ASP A 108 20.04 2.87 3.62
N ALA A 109 19.00 2.16 4.09
CA ALA A 109 18.61 2.20 5.50
C ALA A 109 19.81 1.80 6.39
N PRO A 110 20.14 2.58 7.44
CA PRO A 110 21.34 2.34 8.25
C PRO A 110 21.32 0.98 8.96
N THR A 111 20.18 0.53 9.42
CA THR A 111 20.03 -0.71 10.18
C THR A 111 18.73 -1.43 9.83
N VAL A 112 18.63 -2.69 10.25
CA VAL A 112 17.37 -3.44 10.14
C VAL A 112 16.25 -2.78 10.96
N ASP A 113 16.56 -2.16 12.10
CA ASP A 113 15.56 -1.42 12.87
C ASP A 113 14.92 -0.27 12.07
N HIS A 114 15.69 0.42 11.23
CA HIS A 114 15.18 1.43 10.31
C HIS A 114 14.27 0.81 9.24
N LEU A 115 14.68 -0.32 8.68
CA LEU A 115 13.83 -1.06 7.73
C LEU A 115 12.49 -1.50 8.35
N MET A 116 12.53 -1.90 9.62
CA MET A 116 11.32 -2.33 10.33
C MET A 116 10.30 -1.21 10.52
N ILE A 117 10.73 0.06 10.56
CA ILE A 117 9.82 1.21 10.61
C ILE A 117 8.90 1.19 9.38
N ALA A 118 9.49 1.15 8.18
CA ALA A 118 8.73 1.10 6.93
C ALA A 118 7.91 -0.19 6.81
N THR A 119 8.48 -1.30 7.23
CA THR A 119 7.86 -2.62 7.07
C THR A 119 6.59 -2.76 7.89
N ARG A 120 6.60 -2.31 9.15
CA ARG A 120 5.38 -2.32 9.98
C ARG A 120 4.28 -1.43 9.41
N LEU A 121 4.62 -0.26 8.93
CA LEU A 121 3.65 0.65 8.31
C LEU A 121 3.04 0.05 7.04
N MET A 122 3.86 -0.59 6.21
CA MET A 122 3.38 -1.26 5.00
C MET A 122 2.41 -2.39 5.34
N VAL A 123 2.74 -3.24 6.29
CA VAL A 123 1.86 -4.34 6.71
C VAL A 123 0.58 -3.79 7.34
N ALA A 124 0.67 -2.77 8.20
CA ALA A 124 -0.51 -2.18 8.84
C ALA A 124 -1.50 -1.61 7.81
N GLU A 125 -1.01 -0.92 6.79
CA GLU A 125 -1.84 -0.41 5.69
C GLU A 125 -2.49 -1.56 4.92
N ASN A 126 -1.76 -2.63 4.62
CA ASN A 126 -2.32 -3.80 3.96
C ASN A 126 -3.40 -4.49 4.79
N VAL A 127 -3.26 -4.55 6.10
CA VAL A 127 -4.31 -5.08 6.99
C VAL A 127 -5.59 -4.26 6.86
N VAL A 128 -5.47 -2.93 6.83
CA VAL A 128 -6.63 -2.04 6.65
C VAL A 128 -7.28 -2.27 5.30
N ASP A 129 -6.50 -2.36 4.24
CA ASP A 129 -7.00 -2.61 2.89
C ASP A 129 -7.71 -3.98 2.81
N ASP A 130 -7.09 -5.04 3.27
CA ASP A 130 -7.63 -6.40 3.23
C ASP A 130 -8.89 -6.55 4.10
N VAL A 131 -8.87 -6.03 5.32
CA VAL A 131 -9.95 -6.21 6.29
C VAL A 131 -11.11 -5.25 6.06
N TYR A 132 -10.84 -4.00 5.69
CA TYR A 132 -11.86 -2.97 5.58
C TYR A 132 -12.36 -2.74 4.17
N CYS A 133 -11.48 -2.77 3.18
CA CYS A 133 -11.84 -2.40 1.80
C CYS A 133 -12.28 -3.62 0.98
N GLU A 134 -11.61 -4.75 1.09
CA GLU A 134 -11.92 -5.94 0.29
C GLU A 134 -13.07 -6.77 0.86
N ASP A 135 -13.12 -6.97 2.19
CA ASP A 135 -14.12 -7.85 2.83
C ASP A 135 -15.55 -7.28 2.89
N HIS A 136 -15.72 -5.97 2.75
CA HIS A 136 -17.02 -5.32 2.95
C HIS A 136 -17.62 -4.75 1.68
N GLY A 137 -17.14 -5.17 0.50
CA GLY A 137 -17.66 -4.74 -0.78
C GLY A 137 -17.50 -3.24 -1.05
N GLY A 138 -16.64 -2.56 -0.29
CA GLY A 138 -16.33 -1.16 -0.47
C GLY A 138 -17.48 -0.21 -0.18
N SER A 139 -18.51 -0.59 0.60
CA SER A 139 -19.60 0.32 0.94
C SER A 139 -19.08 1.52 1.73
N PRO A 140 -19.29 2.77 1.25
CA PRO A 140 -18.83 3.96 1.98
C PRO A 140 -19.54 4.14 3.33
N VAL A 141 -20.74 3.63 3.50
CA VAL A 141 -21.47 3.70 4.78
C VAL A 141 -20.80 2.83 5.84
N GLY A 142 -20.43 1.59 5.48
CA GLY A 142 -19.71 0.71 6.38
C GLY A 142 -18.23 1.08 6.55
N LEU A 143 -17.60 1.49 5.46
CA LEU A 143 -16.18 1.81 5.42
C LEU A 143 -15.85 3.13 6.14
N GLY A 144 -16.69 4.15 5.98
CA GLY A 144 -16.41 5.50 6.46
C GLY A 144 -16.13 5.58 7.95
N GLY A 145 -17.01 5.04 8.77
CA GLY A 145 -16.83 5.02 10.22
C GLY A 145 -15.64 4.16 10.66
N ARG A 146 -15.41 3.05 9.98
CA ARG A 146 -14.30 2.14 10.29
C ARG A 146 -12.95 2.75 9.94
N LEU A 147 -12.81 3.39 8.77
CA LEU A 147 -11.59 4.11 8.39
C LEU A 147 -11.31 5.29 9.30
N LEU A 148 -12.34 6.06 9.69
CA LEU A 148 -12.17 7.15 10.63
C LEU A 148 -11.59 6.64 11.94
N LEU A 149 -12.15 5.59 12.50
CA LEU A 149 -11.67 5.02 13.77
C LEU A 149 -10.27 4.42 13.63
N ALA A 150 -9.95 3.78 12.51
CA ALA A 150 -8.59 3.32 12.22
C ALA A 150 -7.61 4.50 12.10
N HIS A 151 -8.02 5.58 11.44
CA HIS A 151 -7.19 6.78 11.33
C HIS A 151 -6.87 7.40 12.70
N THR A 152 -7.77 7.29 13.68
CA THR A 152 -7.51 7.78 15.04
C THR A 152 -6.40 7.01 15.75
N ALA A 153 -6.00 5.84 15.26
CA ALA A 153 -4.80 5.15 15.74
C ALA A 153 -3.51 5.86 15.31
N LEU A 154 -3.56 6.64 14.23
CA LEU A 154 -2.45 7.46 13.72
C LEU A 154 -2.51 8.91 14.26
N ASP A 155 -3.72 9.45 14.33
CA ASP A 155 -4.04 10.81 14.75
C ASP A 155 -5.03 10.75 15.93
N PRO A 156 -4.52 10.71 17.17
CA PRO A 156 -5.31 10.34 18.33
C PRO A 156 -6.44 11.30 18.67
N LEU A 157 -7.53 10.75 19.18
CA LEU A 157 -8.59 11.53 19.82
C LEU A 157 -8.04 12.21 21.07
N HIS A 158 -8.36 13.48 21.23
CA HIS A 158 -8.14 14.26 22.45
C HIS A 158 -9.48 14.72 22.99
N THR A 159 -9.94 14.15 24.10
CA THR A 159 -11.27 14.43 24.65
C THR A 159 -11.25 14.41 26.18
N THR A 160 -12.43 14.37 26.79
CA THR A 160 -12.57 14.37 28.26
C THR A 160 -12.10 13.06 28.88
N ALA A 161 -11.77 13.10 30.16
CA ALA A 161 -11.30 11.93 30.91
C ALA A 161 -12.31 10.76 30.91
N GLU A 162 -13.59 11.06 30.79
CA GLU A 162 -14.64 10.03 30.71
C GLU A 162 -14.59 9.22 29.40
N TYR A 163 -14.35 9.89 28.26
CA TYR A 163 -14.43 9.26 26.95
C TYR A 163 -13.08 8.84 26.38
N GLN A 164 -11.98 9.33 26.93
CA GLN A 164 -10.63 8.96 26.49
C GLN A 164 -10.33 7.46 26.64
N PRO A 165 -10.59 6.81 27.81
CA PRO A 165 -10.31 5.40 27.96
C PRO A 165 -11.10 4.48 27.02
N PRO A 166 -12.42 4.65 26.80
CA PRO A 166 -13.17 3.83 25.86
C PRO A 166 -12.62 3.93 24.42
N TRP A 167 -12.18 5.12 24.00
CA TRP A 167 -11.54 5.27 22.70
C TRP A 167 -10.22 4.49 22.64
N ALA A 168 -9.34 4.66 23.63
CA ALA A 168 -8.06 3.96 23.69
C ALA A 168 -8.22 2.43 23.67
N GLU A 169 -9.20 1.91 24.42
CA GLU A 169 -9.54 0.49 24.41
C GLU A 169 -10.03 0.02 23.04
N SER A 170 -10.79 0.84 22.33
CA SER A 170 -11.28 0.51 20.98
C SER A 170 -10.16 0.26 19.97
N LEU A 171 -8.99 0.87 20.16
CA LEU A 171 -7.82 0.64 19.29
C LEU A 171 -7.25 -0.78 19.40
N LEU A 172 -7.57 -1.49 20.46
CA LEU A 172 -7.15 -2.88 20.68
C LEU A 172 -8.17 -3.90 20.18
N SER A 173 -9.36 -3.44 19.76
CA SER A 173 -10.52 -4.31 19.48
C SER A 173 -10.47 -5.00 18.12
N ASP A 174 -9.72 -4.50 17.17
CA ASP A 174 -9.57 -5.13 15.87
C ASP A 174 -8.13 -5.07 15.33
N ALA A 175 -7.85 -5.95 14.37
CA ALA A 175 -6.52 -6.12 13.80
C ALA A 175 -6.01 -4.85 13.09
N ALA A 176 -6.87 -4.14 12.37
CA ALA A 176 -6.48 -2.93 11.63
C ALA A 176 -6.05 -1.81 12.57
N ARG A 177 -6.85 -1.55 13.62
CA ARG A 177 -6.53 -0.51 14.61
C ARG A 177 -5.30 -0.88 15.44
N ARG A 178 -5.17 -2.14 15.87
CA ARG A 178 -3.97 -2.62 16.59
C ARG A 178 -2.72 -2.43 15.75
N SER A 179 -2.78 -2.80 14.47
CA SER A 179 -1.65 -2.70 13.54
C SER A 179 -1.22 -1.26 13.32
N TYR A 180 -2.15 -0.35 13.06
CA TYR A 180 -1.84 1.08 12.92
C TYR A 180 -1.28 1.66 14.21
N ARG A 181 -1.88 1.35 15.35
CA ARG A 181 -1.42 1.88 16.65
C ARG A 181 0.03 1.47 16.92
N SER A 182 0.35 0.19 16.77
CA SER A 182 1.70 -0.31 17.00
C SER A 182 2.71 0.25 16.00
N ALA A 183 2.39 0.20 14.70
CA ALA A 183 3.27 0.72 13.67
C ALA A 183 3.55 2.22 13.83
N MET A 184 2.53 3.00 14.19
CA MET A 184 2.68 4.45 14.44
C MET A 184 3.50 4.73 15.69
N ALA A 185 3.39 3.93 16.74
CA ALA A 185 4.22 4.06 17.94
C ALA A 185 5.70 3.88 17.62
N TYR A 186 6.07 2.84 16.89
CA TYR A 186 7.45 2.62 16.44
C TYR A 186 7.95 3.75 15.52
N PHE A 187 7.09 4.19 14.59
CA PHE A 187 7.44 5.31 13.70
C PHE A 187 7.71 6.59 14.49
N SER A 188 6.84 6.93 15.44
CA SER A 188 6.94 8.16 16.23
C SER A 188 8.18 8.19 17.14
N GLU A 189 8.69 7.04 17.58
CA GLU A 189 9.95 6.97 18.31
C GLU A 189 11.15 7.36 17.46
N ALA A 190 11.14 7.04 16.17
CA ALA A 190 12.23 7.31 15.24
C ALA A 190 12.07 8.65 14.51
N ALA A 191 10.85 9.13 14.35
CA ALA A 191 10.52 10.33 13.59
C ALA A 191 10.57 11.59 14.47
N THR A 192 10.83 12.73 13.83
CA THR A 192 10.58 14.02 14.44
C THR A 192 9.07 14.31 14.47
N PRO A 193 8.61 15.26 15.30
CA PRO A 193 7.20 15.69 15.27
C PRO A 193 6.73 16.12 13.89
N SER A 194 7.55 16.83 13.13
CA SER A 194 7.22 17.24 11.76
C SER A 194 7.09 16.08 10.80
N GLN A 195 7.97 15.07 10.90
CA GLN A 195 7.87 13.85 10.10
C GLN A 195 6.61 13.06 10.42
N ALA A 196 6.25 12.95 11.70
CA ALA A 196 5.03 12.28 12.11
C ALA A 196 3.78 13.01 11.63
N ASP A 197 3.75 14.33 11.70
CA ASP A 197 2.62 15.15 11.25
C ASP A 197 2.38 15.02 9.75
N ARG A 198 3.42 15.13 8.93
CA ARG A 198 3.29 14.95 7.48
C ARG A 198 2.86 13.54 7.07
N PHE A 199 3.30 12.50 7.81
CA PHE A 199 2.85 11.14 7.59
C PHE A 199 1.35 10.99 7.88
N ARG A 200 0.84 11.55 8.97
CA ARG A 200 -0.60 11.58 9.26
C ARG A 200 -1.40 12.25 8.14
N HIS A 201 -0.89 13.35 7.60
CA HIS A 201 -1.51 14.05 6.47
C HIS A 201 -1.58 13.17 5.23
N ASP A 202 -0.48 12.49 4.87
CA ASP A 202 -0.46 11.58 3.73
C ASP A 202 -1.40 10.38 3.92
N MET A 203 -1.52 9.86 5.14
CA MET A 203 -2.47 8.79 5.45
C MET A 203 -3.93 9.26 5.41
N ALA A 204 -4.22 10.49 5.80
CA ALA A 204 -5.56 11.08 5.66
C ALA A 204 -5.97 11.18 4.18
N ARG A 205 -5.04 11.56 3.32
CA ARG A 205 -5.27 11.53 1.85
C ARG A 205 -5.58 10.14 1.36
N LEU A 206 -4.82 9.15 1.79
CA LEU A 206 -5.03 7.74 1.41
C LEU A 206 -6.44 7.27 1.81
N HIS A 207 -6.84 7.52 3.03
CA HIS A 207 -8.16 7.12 3.53
C HIS A 207 -9.30 7.84 2.80
N MET A 208 -9.13 9.10 2.44
CA MET A 208 -10.09 9.82 1.60
C MET A 208 -10.20 9.18 0.21
N GLY A 209 -9.10 8.74 -0.38
CA GLY A 209 -9.09 8.02 -1.64
C GLY A 209 -9.84 6.68 -1.56
N TYR A 210 -9.69 5.93 -0.48
CA TYR A 210 -10.46 4.70 -0.23
C TYR A 210 -11.97 4.96 -0.22
N LEU A 211 -12.39 6.04 0.43
CA LEU A 211 -13.80 6.40 0.50
C LEU A 211 -14.37 6.80 -0.86
N ALA A 212 -13.63 7.55 -1.66
CA ALA A 212 -14.05 7.93 -3.01
C ALA A 212 -14.22 6.70 -3.92
N GLU A 213 -13.27 5.77 -3.89
CA GLU A 213 -13.35 4.53 -4.65
C GLU A 213 -14.56 3.68 -4.22
N ALA A 214 -14.79 3.55 -2.92
CA ALA A 214 -15.94 2.84 -2.39
C ALA A 214 -17.28 3.48 -2.79
N ALA A 215 -17.35 4.80 -2.82
CA ALA A 215 -18.54 5.53 -3.26
C ALA A 215 -18.85 5.27 -4.74
N TRP A 216 -17.85 5.26 -5.59
CA TRP A 216 -18.03 4.94 -7.01
C TRP A 216 -18.46 3.50 -7.24
N ALA A 217 -17.87 2.56 -6.49
CA ALA A 217 -18.27 1.15 -6.55
C ALA A 217 -19.73 0.95 -6.13
N GLN A 218 -20.18 1.62 -5.07
CA GLN A 218 -21.54 1.50 -4.57
C GLN A 218 -22.59 2.03 -5.56
N THR A 219 -22.25 3.09 -6.29
CA THR A 219 -23.16 3.72 -7.25
C THR A 219 -22.99 3.20 -8.68
N ASP A 220 -22.12 2.22 -8.88
CA ASP A 220 -21.74 1.68 -10.20
C ASP A 220 -21.31 2.79 -11.18
N TYR A 221 -20.58 3.77 -10.65
CA TYR A 221 -20.09 4.92 -11.41
C TYR A 221 -18.73 4.62 -12.01
N THR A 222 -18.61 4.79 -13.32
CA THR A 222 -17.32 4.77 -14.00
C THR A 222 -16.84 6.20 -14.18
N PRO A 223 -15.77 6.62 -13.49
CA PRO A 223 -15.26 7.97 -13.59
C PRO A 223 -14.66 8.26 -14.97
N GLU A 224 -14.58 9.53 -15.33
CA GLU A 224 -13.72 9.95 -16.42
C GLU A 224 -12.25 9.67 -16.08
N VAL A 225 -11.38 9.60 -17.07
CA VAL A 225 -9.97 9.26 -16.84
C VAL A 225 -9.31 10.23 -15.87
N TRP A 226 -9.50 11.52 -16.05
CA TRP A 226 -8.92 12.52 -15.14
C TRP A 226 -9.49 12.45 -13.71
N GLU A 227 -10.77 12.08 -13.54
CA GLU A 227 -11.36 11.85 -12.22
C GLU A 227 -10.72 10.65 -11.53
N TYR A 228 -10.54 9.55 -12.27
CA TYR A 228 -9.84 8.38 -11.78
C TYR A 228 -8.41 8.71 -11.35
N LEU A 229 -7.66 9.43 -12.18
CA LEU A 229 -6.31 9.86 -11.87
C LEU A 229 -6.27 10.79 -10.64
N SER A 230 -7.29 11.62 -10.46
CA SER A 230 -7.42 12.46 -9.25
C SER A 230 -7.60 11.60 -8.00
N MET A 231 -8.49 10.63 -8.03
CA MET A 231 -8.68 9.68 -6.92
C MET A 231 -7.40 8.90 -6.64
N ARG A 232 -6.71 8.43 -7.68
CA ARG A 232 -5.47 7.65 -7.53
C ARG A 232 -4.29 8.48 -7.03
N GLN A 233 -4.34 9.80 -7.09
CA GLN A 233 -3.36 10.65 -6.42
C GLN A 233 -3.53 10.64 -4.90
N PHE A 234 -4.72 10.32 -4.40
CA PHE A 234 -5.03 10.16 -2.97
C PHE A 234 -4.91 8.71 -2.52
N ASN A 235 -5.60 7.78 -3.17
CA ASN A 235 -5.40 6.34 -2.99
C ASN A 235 -4.10 5.92 -3.70
N ASN A 236 -2.99 6.03 -2.99
CA ASN A 236 -1.67 6.15 -3.58
C ASN A 236 -0.58 5.62 -2.64
N PHE A 237 0.56 5.22 -3.19
CA PHE A 237 1.73 4.81 -2.42
C PHE A 237 2.48 5.98 -1.75
N ARG A 238 2.07 7.21 -1.98
CA ARG A 238 2.75 8.42 -1.47
C ARG A 238 3.24 8.31 -0.02
N PRO A 239 2.46 7.78 0.96
CA PRO A 239 2.92 7.68 2.34
C PRO A 239 4.22 6.87 2.52
N CYS A 240 4.54 6.00 1.58
CA CYS A 240 5.71 5.13 1.64
C CYS A 240 7.02 5.84 1.22
N PRO A 241 7.15 6.42 0.01
CA PRO A 241 8.38 7.12 -0.35
C PRO A 241 8.62 8.37 0.49
N THR A 242 7.59 9.02 1.03
CA THR A 242 7.76 10.25 1.81
C THR A 242 8.36 10.04 3.19
N ILE A 243 8.48 8.83 3.67
CA ILE A 243 9.17 8.52 4.93
C ILE A 243 10.63 8.09 4.71
N THR A 244 11.15 8.22 3.49
CA THR A 244 12.51 7.77 3.16
C THR A 244 13.58 8.43 4.03
N ASP A 245 13.38 9.65 4.49
CA ASP A 245 14.30 10.32 5.41
C ASP A 245 14.24 9.71 6.82
N THR A 246 13.07 9.47 7.36
CA THR A 246 12.94 8.79 8.66
C THR A 246 13.61 7.41 8.61
N VAL A 247 13.32 6.63 7.57
CA VAL A 247 13.93 5.29 7.37
C VAL A 247 15.43 5.40 7.13
N GLY A 248 15.89 6.49 6.52
CA GLY A 248 17.30 6.79 6.30
C GLY A 248 18.04 7.38 7.52
N GLY A 249 17.35 7.62 8.62
CA GLY A 249 17.95 8.15 9.85
C GLY A 249 18.30 9.64 9.79
N TYR A 250 17.60 10.43 8.97
CA TYR A 250 17.79 11.87 8.88
C TYR A 250 16.43 12.57 8.70
N GLU A 251 16.41 13.89 8.80
CA GLU A 251 15.22 14.69 8.52
C GLU A 251 15.46 15.66 7.35
N LEU A 252 14.59 15.57 6.33
CA LEU A 252 14.45 16.67 5.40
C LEU A 252 13.73 17.82 6.13
N PRO A 253 14.30 19.04 6.19
CA PRO A 253 13.68 20.14 6.88
C PRO A 253 12.23 20.40 6.42
N PRO A 254 11.32 20.73 7.33
CA PRO A 254 9.91 20.95 7.01
C PRO A 254 9.67 21.95 5.88
N ASP A 255 10.46 23.06 5.85
CA ASP A 255 10.33 24.07 4.81
C ASP A 255 10.74 23.56 3.43
N LEU A 256 11.75 22.71 3.35
CA LEU A 256 12.14 22.06 2.09
C LEU A 256 11.09 21.04 1.65
N HIS A 257 10.56 20.25 2.59
CA HIS A 257 9.50 19.31 2.30
C HIS A 257 8.25 19.99 1.74
N ALA A 258 7.90 21.15 2.27
CA ALA A 258 6.72 21.93 1.87
C ALA A 258 6.88 22.69 0.56
N LEU A 259 8.07 22.74 -0.06
CA LEU A 259 8.26 23.40 -1.34
C LEU A 259 7.28 22.86 -2.39
N PRO A 260 6.51 23.73 -3.08
CA PRO A 260 5.58 23.28 -4.11
C PRO A 260 6.23 22.41 -5.19
N ALA A 261 7.46 22.71 -5.59
CA ALA A 261 8.21 21.91 -6.56
C ALA A 261 8.50 20.49 -6.05
N LEU A 262 8.84 20.34 -4.77
CA LEU A 262 9.05 19.02 -4.17
C LEU A 262 7.73 18.25 -4.00
N GLN A 263 6.67 18.91 -3.59
CA GLN A 263 5.33 18.32 -3.49
C GLN A 263 4.88 17.76 -4.85
N ARG A 264 5.16 18.49 -5.93
CA ARG A 264 4.89 18.03 -7.29
C ARG A 264 5.74 16.81 -7.66
N VAL A 265 7.03 16.81 -7.37
CA VAL A 265 7.92 15.67 -7.62
C VAL A 265 7.44 14.42 -6.89
N ILE A 266 7.08 14.54 -5.61
CA ILE A 266 6.54 13.44 -4.81
C ILE A 266 5.22 12.92 -5.41
N ALA A 267 4.34 13.81 -5.82
CA ALA A 267 3.07 13.44 -6.44
C ALA A 267 3.28 12.66 -7.75
N LEU A 268 4.18 13.12 -8.61
CA LEU A 268 4.50 12.42 -9.87
C LEU A 268 5.08 11.03 -9.61
N ALA A 269 6.00 10.89 -8.67
CA ALA A 269 6.56 9.60 -8.27
C ALA A 269 5.49 8.65 -7.72
N GLY A 270 4.67 9.14 -6.79
CA GLY A 270 3.57 8.37 -6.21
C GLY A 270 2.55 7.94 -7.26
N ASN A 271 2.18 8.83 -8.17
CA ASN A 271 1.23 8.52 -9.24
C ASN A 271 1.80 7.47 -10.19
N ALA A 272 3.04 7.58 -10.59
CA ALA A 272 3.68 6.58 -11.45
C ALA A 272 3.69 5.18 -10.80
N THR A 273 4.09 5.09 -9.53
CA THR A 273 4.08 3.80 -8.80
C THR A 273 2.68 3.23 -8.65
N THR A 274 1.69 4.08 -8.49
CA THR A 274 0.29 3.68 -8.31
C THR A 274 -0.31 3.16 -9.62
N ILE A 275 0.02 3.79 -10.75
CA ILE A 275 -0.38 3.27 -12.06
C ILE A 275 0.37 1.98 -12.40
N SER A 276 1.64 1.88 -12.05
CA SER A 276 2.38 0.60 -12.14
C SER A 276 1.67 -0.53 -11.39
N ASN A 277 1.16 -0.26 -10.20
CA ASN A 277 0.34 -1.22 -9.45
C ASN A 277 -0.93 -1.61 -10.21
N ASP A 278 -1.66 -0.67 -10.79
CA ASP A 278 -2.84 -0.97 -11.62
C ASP A 278 -2.50 -1.93 -12.77
N LEU A 279 -1.35 -1.72 -13.41
CA LEU A 279 -0.90 -2.54 -14.54
C LEU A 279 -0.53 -3.96 -14.11
N TYR A 280 0.16 -4.13 -12.98
CA TYR A 280 0.53 -5.44 -12.47
C TYR A 280 -0.64 -6.20 -11.83
N SER A 281 -1.57 -5.50 -11.20
CA SER A 281 -2.75 -6.12 -10.56
C SER A 281 -3.92 -6.36 -11.52
N TYR A 282 -3.83 -5.91 -12.77
CA TYR A 282 -4.89 -5.99 -13.76
C TYR A 282 -5.46 -7.40 -13.92
N THR A 283 -4.62 -8.41 -14.14
CA THR A 283 -5.04 -9.79 -14.32
C THR A 283 -5.68 -10.38 -13.06
N LYS A 284 -5.10 -10.07 -11.88
CA LYS A 284 -5.65 -10.48 -10.59
C LYS A 284 -7.05 -9.91 -10.37
N GLU A 285 -7.25 -8.63 -10.69
CA GLU A 285 -8.54 -7.96 -10.55
C GLU A 285 -9.60 -8.48 -11.49
N LEU A 286 -9.25 -8.86 -12.72
CA LEU A 286 -10.18 -9.49 -13.66
C LEU A 286 -10.73 -10.83 -13.16
N LYS A 287 -9.97 -11.54 -12.35
CA LYS A 287 -10.37 -12.84 -11.77
C LYS A 287 -11.18 -12.69 -10.49
N SER A 288 -11.21 -11.50 -9.89
CA SER A 288 -11.97 -11.23 -8.68
C SER A 288 -13.42 -10.91 -9.00
N PRO A 289 -14.38 -11.29 -8.14
CA PRO A 289 -15.79 -10.96 -8.36
C PRO A 289 -16.02 -9.45 -8.28
N GLY A 290 -16.95 -8.95 -9.09
CA GLY A 290 -17.34 -7.56 -9.14
C GLY A 290 -16.57 -6.73 -10.15
N LYS A 291 -16.93 -5.45 -10.25
CA LYS A 291 -16.26 -4.48 -11.11
C LYS A 291 -15.13 -3.82 -10.35
N HIS A 292 -13.92 -3.94 -10.86
CA HIS A 292 -12.74 -3.28 -10.34
C HIS A 292 -12.35 -2.11 -11.22
N LEU A 293 -12.08 -0.96 -10.60
CA LEU A 293 -11.56 0.21 -11.30
C LEU A 293 -10.02 0.16 -11.27
N ASN A 294 -9.44 0.23 -12.45
CA ASN A 294 -8.03 0.48 -12.65
C ASN A 294 -7.85 1.34 -13.91
N LEU A 295 -6.70 1.92 -14.12
CA LEU A 295 -6.53 2.85 -15.23
C LEU A 295 -6.79 2.20 -16.60
N PRO A 296 -6.28 0.99 -16.92
CA PRO A 296 -6.61 0.33 -18.19
C PRO A 296 -8.11 0.19 -18.45
N VAL A 297 -8.86 -0.26 -17.46
CA VAL A 297 -10.31 -0.45 -17.56
C VAL A 297 -11.03 0.88 -17.79
N VAL A 298 -10.68 1.90 -17.03
CA VAL A 298 -11.30 3.23 -17.14
C VAL A 298 -11.02 3.86 -18.52
N ILE A 299 -9.78 3.78 -19.02
CA ILE A 299 -9.42 4.28 -20.34
C ILE A 299 -10.17 3.52 -21.43
N ALA A 300 -10.18 2.20 -21.40
CA ALA A 300 -10.88 1.39 -22.40
C ALA A 300 -12.37 1.74 -22.46
N GLU A 301 -13.02 1.86 -21.33
CA GLU A 301 -14.46 2.17 -21.25
C GLU A 301 -14.76 3.60 -21.69
N GLN A 302 -14.01 4.59 -21.23
CA GLN A 302 -14.28 6.00 -21.52
C GLN A 302 -13.90 6.42 -22.94
N GLU A 303 -12.88 5.81 -23.52
CA GLU A 303 -12.38 6.17 -24.84
C GLU A 303 -12.81 5.20 -25.95
N GLY A 304 -13.60 4.17 -25.61
CA GLY A 304 -14.09 3.18 -26.57
C GLY A 304 -12.98 2.35 -27.19
N LEU A 305 -11.95 2.02 -26.41
CA LEU A 305 -10.81 1.21 -26.84
C LEU A 305 -10.99 -0.26 -26.45
N SER A 306 -10.27 -1.14 -27.13
CA SER A 306 -10.15 -2.53 -26.69
C SER A 306 -9.40 -2.62 -25.36
N ASP A 307 -9.53 -3.75 -24.68
CA ASP A 307 -8.81 -3.98 -23.42
C ASP A 307 -7.31 -3.82 -23.60
N LYS A 308 -6.75 -4.38 -24.67
CA LYS A 308 -5.32 -4.24 -25.00
C LYS A 308 -4.92 -2.79 -25.26
N GLU A 309 -5.70 -2.05 -26.06
CA GLU A 309 -5.41 -0.64 -26.38
C GLU A 309 -5.49 0.23 -25.13
N GLY A 310 -6.49 0.01 -24.26
CA GLY A 310 -6.64 0.69 -22.99
C GLY A 310 -5.45 0.41 -22.05
N TYR A 311 -5.00 -0.83 -22.00
CA TYR A 311 -3.83 -1.24 -21.22
C TYR A 311 -2.55 -0.56 -21.73
N LEU A 312 -2.30 -0.59 -23.03
CA LEU A 312 -1.13 0.05 -23.62
C LEU A 312 -1.13 1.57 -23.43
N LYS A 313 -2.30 2.20 -23.50
CA LYS A 313 -2.41 3.63 -23.18
C LYS A 313 -2.11 3.94 -21.71
N ALA A 314 -2.52 3.08 -20.79
CA ALA A 314 -2.15 3.21 -19.37
C ALA A 314 -0.63 3.07 -19.16
N VAL A 315 0.05 2.22 -19.92
CA VAL A 315 1.52 2.14 -19.93
C VAL A 315 2.13 3.48 -20.38
N GLU A 316 1.59 4.11 -21.43
CA GLU A 316 2.04 5.43 -21.88
C GLU A 316 1.86 6.51 -20.80
N VAL A 317 0.72 6.51 -20.11
CA VAL A 317 0.47 7.44 -18.99
C VAL A 317 1.50 7.25 -17.88
N HIS A 318 1.77 6.00 -17.51
CA HIS A 318 2.82 5.69 -16.53
C HIS A 318 4.18 6.24 -16.97
N ASN A 319 4.58 5.99 -18.20
CA ASN A 319 5.87 6.42 -18.73
C ASN A 319 6.00 7.95 -18.77
N GLU A 320 4.94 8.65 -19.13
CA GLU A 320 4.91 10.13 -19.10
C GLU A 320 5.09 10.67 -17.68
N LEU A 321 4.42 10.06 -16.71
CA LEU A 321 4.58 10.41 -15.29
C LEU A 321 6.02 10.17 -14.81
N MET A 322 6.63 9.05 -15.19
CA MET A 322 8.03 8.74 -14.84
C MET A 322 9.01 9.75 -15.44
N HIS A 323 8.84 10.09 -16.71
CA HIS A 323 9.72 11.08 -17.36
C HIS A 323 9.54 12.47 -16.75
N ALA A 324 8.31 12.87 -16.44
CA ALA A 324 8.05 14.14 -15.75
C ALA A 324 8.66 14.15 -14.34
N PHE A 325 8.51 13.06 -13.60
CA PHE A 325 9.14 12.91 -12.28
C PHE A 325 10.66 13.11 -12.35
N GLU A 326 11.34 12.40 -13.23
CA GLU A 326 12.79 12.48 -13.35
C GLU A 326 13.27 13.86 -13.80
N ALA A 327 12.58 14.47 -14.77
CA ALA A 327 12.93 15.80 -15.27
C ALA A 327 12.76 16.86 -14.18
N GLU A 328 11.67 16.84 -13.44
CA GLU A 328 11.40 17.82 -12.38
C GLU A 328 12.27 17.60 -11.14
N ALA A 329 12.56 16.34 -10.79
CA ALA A 329 13.51 16.03 -9.73
C ALA A 329 14.91 16.56 -10.07
N ALA A 330 15.37 16.37 -11.29
CA ALA A 330 16.66 16.89 -11.77
C ALA A 330 16.70 18.44 -11.75
N ALA A 331 15.63 19.08 -12.19
CA ALA A 331 15.51 20.55 -12.18
C ALA A 331 15.54 21.10 -10.75
N LEU A 332 14.81 20.46 -9.83
CA LEU A 332 14.81 20.86 -8.42
C LEU A 332 16.18 20.67 -7.77
N ALA A 333 16.84 19.54 -8.04
CA ALA A 333 18.20 19.27 -7.55
C ALA A 333 19.21 20.32 -8.02
N ALA A 334 19.10 20.76 -9.27
CA ALA A 334 19.97 21.80 -9.84
C ALA A 334 19.67 23.18 -9.25
N SER A 335 18.40 23.49 -8.98
CA SER A 335 17.95 24.81 -8.45
C SER A 335 18.19 24.95 -6.96
N TRP A 336 18.20 23.85 -6.23
CA TRP A 336 18.31 23.80 -4.76
C TRP A 336 19.26 22.69 -4.33
N PRO A 337 20.57 22.90 -4.44
CA PRO A 337 21.56 21.85 -4.21
C PRO A 337 21.87 21.62 -2.71
N ASP A 338 20.83 21.47 -1.88
CA ASP A 338 20.96 21.08 -0.47
C ASP A 338 21.21 19.56 -0.38
N PRO A 339 22.24 19.10 0.32
CA PRO A 339 22.55 17.68 0.42
C PRO A 339 21.41 16.82 0.97
N ARG A 340 20.60 17.37 1.88
CA ARG A 340 19.43 16.66 2.46
C ARG A 340 18.32 16.49 1.43
N LEU A 341 18.08 17.52 0.61
CA LEU A 341 17.12 17.46 -0.48
C LEU A 341 17.58 16.47 -1.56
N LEU A 342 18.86 16.51 -1.94
CA LEU A 342 19.41 15.55 -2.91
C LEU A 342 19.29 14.12 -2.42
N ARG A 343 19.58 13.87 -1.16
CA ARG A 343 19.39 12.55 -0.53
C ARG A 343 17.94 12.11 -0.53
N PHE A 344 17.02 13.01 -0.23
CA PHE A 344 15.59 12.74 -0.21
C PHE A 344 15.06 12.41 -1.61
N LEU A 345 15.43 13.17 -2.62
CA LEU A 345 15.06 12.92 -4.02
C LEU A 345 15.58 11.55 -4.49
N ARG A 346 16.80 11.21 -4.13
CA ARG A 346 17.37 9.88 -4.41
C ARG A 346 16.57 8.79 -3.70
N GLY A 347 16.22 8.98 -2.44
CA GLY A 347 15.41 8.02 -1.67
C GLY A 347 14.05 7.76 -2.31
N VAL A 348 13.40 8.82 -2.80
CA VAL A 348 12.12 8.69 -3.53
C VAL A 348 12.30 7.91 -4.83
N ALA A 349 13.32 8.22 -5.62
CA ALA A 349 13.61 7.52 -6.87
C ALA A 349 13.91 6.03 -6.65
N VAL A 350 14.73 5.71 -5.66
CA VAL A 350 15.07 4.33 -5.29
C VAL A 350 13.82 3.58 -4.80
N TRP A 351 12.95 4.25 -4.07
CA TRP A 351 11.68 3.65 -3.64
C TRP A 351 10.80 3.27 -4.82
N VAL A 352 10.69 4.14 -5.81
CA VAL A 352 9.95 3.88 -7.06
C VAL A 352 10.49 2.63 -7.77
N ASP A 353 11.80 2.53 -7.88
CA ASP A 353 12.45 1.38 -8.53
C ASP A 353 12.27 0.09 -7.75
N GLY A 354 12.40 0.14 -6.43
CA GLY A 354 12.18 -1.01 -5.54
C GLY A 354 10.74 -1.50 -5.57
N ASN A 355 9.77 -0.59 -5.63
CA ASN A 355 8.37 -0.92 -5.78
C ASN A 355 8.09 -1.65 -7.11
N HIS A 356 8.65 -1.17 -8.22
CA HIS A 356 8.54 -1.87 -9.49
C HIS A 356 9.17 -3.27 -9.43
N TYR A 357 10.37 -3.39 -8.88
CA TYR A 357 11.05 -4.67 -8.69
C TYR A 357 10.18 -5.68 -7.94
N TRP A 358 9.56 -5.27 -6.83
CA TRP A 358 8.70 -6.16 -6.07
C TRP A 358 7.47 -6.62 -6.87
N HIS A 359 6.80 -5.70 -7.58
CA HIS A 359 5.66 -6.05 -8.42
C HIS A 359 6.06 -7.03 -9.54
N MET A 360 7.16 -6.75 -10.22
CA MET A 360 7.66 -7.58 -11.31
C MET A 360 8.03 -8.98 -10.85
N THR A 361 8.69 -9.10 -9.69
CA THR A 361 9.21 -10.38 -9.19
C THR A 361 8.23 -11.15 -8.30
N ASN A 362 7.13 -10.55 -7.89
CA ASN A 362 6.12 -11.21 -7.06
C ASN A 362 5.12 -12.01 -7.92
N THR A 363 5.58 -13.11 -8.48
CA THR A 363 4.77 -14.01 -9.32
C THR A 363 3.74 -14.82 -8.54
N TYR A 364 3.85 -14.86 -7.22
CA TYR A 364 2.81 -15.40 -6.34
C TYR A 364 1.52 -14.58 -6.42
N ARG A 365 1.65 -13.25 -6.50
CA ARG A 365 0.53 -12.30 -6.46
C ARG A 365 0.09 -11.81 -7.85
N TYR A 366 1.02 -11.64 -8.78
CA TYR A 366 0.78 -10.98 -10.05
C TYR A 366 1.18 -11.83 -11.25
N SER A 367 0.37 -11.74 -12.31
CA SER A 367 0.67 -12.29 -13.63
C SER A 367 0.34 -11.24 -14.70
N LEU A 368 1.06 -11.27 -15.82
CA LEU A 368 0.79 -10.36 -16.93
C LEU A 368 -0.44 -10.82 -17.74
N PRO A 369 -1.19 -9.89 -18.34
CA PRO A 369 -2.25 -10.24 -19.28
C PRO A 369 -1.67 -10.80 -20.60
N ASP A 370 -2.49 -11.56 -21.35
CA ASP A 370 -2.12 -12.19 -22.61
C ASP A 370 -2.24 -11.24 -23.80
N PHE A 371 -1.55 -10.09 -23.71
CA PHE A 371 -1.59 -9.08 -24.80
C PHE A 371 -0.38 -9.12 -25.72
N TRP A 372 0.61 -9.91 -25.38
CA TRP A 372 1.88 -10.03 -26.11
C TRP A 372 2.20 -11.45 -26.53
#